data_f722f7556dd71de19dee96bc6ac99ba4
#
_entry.id   f722f7556dd71de19dee96bc6ac99ba4
#
_cell.length_a   1.000
_cell.length_b   1.000
_cell.length_c   1.000
_cell.angle_alpha   90.00
_cell.angle_beta   90.00
_cell.angle_gamma   90.00
#
_symmetry.space_group_name_H-M   'P 1'
#
loop_
_entity.id
_entity.type
_entity.pdbx_description
1 polymer ?
#
loop_
_entity_poly.entity_id
_entity_poly.type
_entity_poly.pdbx_seq_one_letter_code
_entity_poly.pdbx_strand_id
1 'polypeptide(L)'
;GVVFTEACGNIAYIMKLRTTLMRDTGATLSPFHSFLLLQGLETLSLRVERHVENALKVVEYLKNHPMVKKVNHPSQATGKALELYNKYYPNGGASIFTFELNGTKEQAQKFTESLNIFSLLANVADVKSLVIHPASTTHSQMTEEELLAAGITPTTVRLSIGIEHIDDILADLEQG
;
A
#
# COMPACT_ATOMS: atom_id res chain seq x y z
N GLY A 1 -15.13 -11.88 3.20
CA GLY A 1 -16.58 -11.66 3.30
C GLY A 1 -17.12 -12.11 4.63
N VAL A 2 -18.14 -11.43 5.14
CA VAL A 2 -18.84 -11.87 6.35
C VAL A 2 -19.68 -13.08 6.02
N VAL A 3 -19.39 -14.21 6.64
CA VAL A 3 -20.20 -15.43 6.50
C VAL A 3 -21.36 -15.34 7.48
N PHE A 4 -22.58 -15.24 6.95
CA PHE A 4 -23.79 -15.34 7.75
C PHE A 4 -24.20 -16.80 7.88
N THR A 5 -24.56 -17.22 9.08
CA THR A 5 -25.09 -18.56 9.29
C THR A 5 -26.43 -18.73 8.53
N GLU A 6 -26.73 -19.93 8.07
CA GLU A 6 -27.99 -20.24 7.41
C GLU A 6 -29.23 -19.85 8.25
N ALA A 7 -29.09 -19.90 9.57
CA ALA A 7 -30.15 -19.51 10.51
C ALA A 7 -30.49 -18.01 10.49
N CYS A 8 -29.51 -17.14 10.13
CA CYS A 8 -29.70 -15.69 10.09
C CYS A 8 -30.01 -15.15 8.70
N GLY A 9 -29.46 -15.77 7.66
CA GLY A 9 -29.58 -15.33 6.28
C GLY A 9 -29.04 -13.90 6.02
N ASN A 10 -28.76 -13.56 4.78
CA ASN A 10 -28.24 -12.24 4.39
C ASN A 10 -29.21 -11.09 4.72
N ILE A 11 -30.51 -11.34 4.59
CA ILE A 11 -31.57 -10.36 4.87
C ILE A 11 -31.60 -9.98 6.35
N ALA A 12 -31.40 -10.93 7.26
CA ALA A 12 -31.45 -10.68 8.71
C ALA A 12 -30.34 -9.70 9.14
N TYR A 13 -29.13 -9.79 8.57
CA TYR A 13 -28.03 -8.85 8.84
C TYR A 13 -28.35 -7.44 8.36
N ILE A 14 -28.78 -7.30 7.11
CA ILE A 14 -29.15 -6.00 6.53
C ILE A 14 -30.32 -5.38 7.32
N MET A 15 -31.31 -6.17 7.68
CA MET A 15 -32.44 -5.69 8.50
C MET A 15 -31.97 -5.24 9.88
N LYS A 16 -31.08 -5.97 10.54
CA LYS A 16 -30.50 -5.58 11.84
C LYS A 16 -29.70 -4.29 11.76
N LEU A 17 -28.87 -4.14 10.73
CA LEU A 17 -28.15 -2.89 10.47
C LEU A 17 -29.11 -1.70 10.31
N ARG A 18 -30.13 -1.85 9.46
CA ARG A 18 -31.06 -0.76 9.15
C ARG A 18 -31.97 -0.40 10.32
N THR A 19 -32.52 -1.39 11.00
CA THR A 19 -33.56 -1.19 12.03
C THR A 19 -32.99 -0.87 13.41
N THR A 20 -31.73 -1.15 13.67
CA THR A 20 -31.05 -0.89 14.94
C THR A 20 -29.95 0.14 14.76
N LEU A 21 -28.84 -0.24 14.10
CA LEU A 21 -27.65 0.60 14.06
C LEU A 21 -27.89 1.91 13.29
N MET A 22 -28.32 1.84 12.04
CA MET A 22 -28.55 3.06 11.23
C MET A 22 -29.66 3.93 11.82
N ARG A 23 -30.75 3.32 12.27
CA ARG A 23 -31.87 4.07 12.87
C ARG A 23 -31.45 4.78 14.15
N ASP A 24 -30.73 4.11 15.03
CA ASP A 24 -30.43 4.62 16.37
C ASP A 24 -29.21 5.56 16.37
N THR A 25 -28.22 5.35 15.49
CA THR A 25 -27.03 6.19 15.36
C THR A 25 -27.14 7.28 14.29
N GLY A 26 -28.07 7.15 13.35
CA GLY A 26 -28.21 8.06 12.21
C GLY A 26 -27.07 7.98 11.19
N ALA A 27 -26.22 6.95 11.24
CA ALA A 27 -25.04 6.78 10.37
C ALA A 27 -25.45 6.34 8.97
N THR A 28 -26.02 7.26 8.19
CA THR A 28 -26.40 7.03 6.78
C THR A 28 -25.49 7.79 5.84
N LEU A 29 -25.21 7.18 4.69
CA LEU A 29 -24.43 7.83 3.64
C LEU A 29 -25.28 8.94 2.96
N SER A 30 -24.75 10.16 2.91
CA SER A 30 -25.44 11.24 2.20
C SER A 30 -25.38 11.03 0.68
N PRO A 31 -26.34 11.57 -0.10
CA PRO A 31 -26.30 11.52 -1.55
C PRO A 31 -25.03 12.17 -2.15
N PHE A 32 -24.51 13.22 -1.52
CA PHE A 32 -23.27 13.86 -1.94
C PHE A 32 -22.06 12.95 -1.75
N HIS A 33 -21.95 12.26 -0.62
CA HIS A 33 -20.88 11.28 -0.41
C HIS A 33 -20.99 10.09 -1.40
N SER A 34 -22.22 9.64 -1.69
CA SER A 34 -22.44 8.60 -2.70
C SER A 34 -21.96 9.04 -4.09
N PHE A 35 -22.25 10.28 -4.48
CA PHE A 35 -21.77 10.88 -5.73
C PHE A 35 -20.23 10.89 -5.78
N LEU A 36 -19.55 11.34 -4.73
CA LEU A 36 -18.07 11.36 -4.68
C LEU A 36 -17.47 9.95 -4.80
N LEU A 37 -18.06 8.96 -4.12
CA LEU A 37 -17.61 7.58 -4.24
C LEU A 37 -17.80 7.02 -5.65
N LEU A 38 -18.93 7.30 -6.29
CA LEU A 38 -19.18 6.89 -7.68
C LEU A 38 -18.18 7.54 -8.64
N GLN A 39 -17.92 8.84 -8.49
CA GLN A 39 -16.89 9.54 -9.29
C GLN A 39 -15.51 8.89 -9.12
N GLY A 40 -15.15 8.50 -7.89
CA GLY A 40 -13.91 7.78 -7.64
C GLY A 40 -13.85 6.39 -8.30
N LEU A 41 -14.98 5.70 -8.41
CA LEU A 41 -15.06 4.39 -9.07
C LEU A 41 -14.93 4.46 -10.58
N GLU A 42 -15.43 5.53 -11.23
CA GLU A 42 -15.40 5.67 -12.69
C GLU A 42 -13.98 5.64 -13.28
N THR A 43 -12.98 6.13 -12.56
CA THR A 43 -11.58 6.16 -12.99
C THR A 43 -10.69 5.16 -12.26
N LEU A 44 -11.26 4.26 -11.46
CA LEU A 44 -10.48 3.35 -10.61
C LEU A 44 -9.56 2.44 -11.42
N SER A 45 -10.06 1.84 -12.52
CA SER A 45 -9.26 0.95 -13.37
C SER A 45 -8.05 1.67 -13.96
N LEU A 46 -8.23 2.88 -14.48
CA LEU A 46 -7.16 3.69 -15.05
C LEU A 46 -6.07 4.02 -14.03
N ARG A 47 -6.48 4.36 -12.80
CA ARG A 47 -5.55 4.66 -11.71
C ARG A 47 -4.79 3.41 -11.27
N VAL A 48 -5.48 2.29 -11.07
CA VAL A 48 -4.85 1.03 -10.66
C VAL A 48 -3.86 0.52 -11.71
N GLU A 49 -4.20 0.57 -12.99
CA GLU A 49 -3.28 0.22 -14.08
C GLU A 49 -2.01 1.07 -14.03
N ARG A 50 -2.13 2.39 -13.89
CA ARG A 50 -0.99 3.29 -13.79
C ARG A 50 -0.17 3.06 -12.52
N HIS A 51 -0.80 2.84 -11.36
CA HIS A 51 -0.11 2.47 -10.11
C HIS A 51 0.74 1.22 -10.29
N VAL A 52 0.17 0.17 -10.88
CA VAL A 52 0.86 -1.12 -11.09
C VAL A 52 2.01 -0.96 -12.08
N GLU A 53 1.79 -0.28 -13.21
CA GLU A 53 2.82 -0.01 -14.20
C GLU A 53 4.03 0.72 -13.58
N ASN A 54 3.77 1.81 -12.87
CA ASN A 54 4.81 2.56 -12.19
C ASN A 54 5.52 1.72 -11.12
N ALA A 55 4.76 1.00 -10.29
CA ALA A 55 5.33 0.17 -9.23
C ALA A 55 6.27 -0.92 -9.76
N LEU A 56 5.92 -1.59 -10.85
CA LEU A 56 6.78 -2.61 -11.44
C LEU A 56 8.09 -2.01 -11.99
N LYS A 57 8.06 -0.81 -12.56
CA LYS A 57 9.25 -0.08 -13.00
C LYS A 57 10.14 0.32 -11.82
N VAL A 58 9.53 0.80 -10.73
CA VAL A 58 10.26 1.12 -9.48
C VAL A 58 10.87 -0.13 -8.85
N VAL A 59 10.14 -1.25 -8.82
CA VAL A 59 10.66 -2.53 -8.34
C VAL A 59 11.90 -2.97 -9.11
N GLU A 60 11.86 -2.88 -10.44
CA GLU A 60 13.01 -3.26 -11.28
C GLU A 60 14.20 -2.30 -11.09
N TYR A 61 13.94 -1.00 -10.96
CA TYR A 61 14.96 -0.01 -10.64
C TYR A 61 15.64 -0.31 -9.29
N LEU A 62 14.85 -0.45 -8.22
CA LEU A 62 15.36 -0.70 -6.87
C LEU A 62 16.10 -2.04 -6.76
N LYS A 63 15.64 -3.07 -7.45
CA LYS A 63 16.30 -4.39 -7.47
C LYS A 63 17.74 -4.32 -7.99
N ASN A 64 18.00 -3.42 -8.94
CA ASN A 64 19.30 -3.24 -9.55
C ASN A 64 20.14 -2.13 -8.89
N HIS A 65 19.60 -1.43 -7.91
CA HIS A 65 20.26 -0.30 -7.27
C HIS A 65 21.28 -0.77 -6.20
N PRO A 66 22.54 -0.28 -6.21
CA PRO A 66 23.61 -0.76 -5.32
C PRO A 66 23.34 -0.49 -3.84
N MET A 67 22.57 0.55 -3.53
CA MET A 67 22.19 0.90 -2.14
C MET A 67 20.99 0.11 -1.63
N VAL A 68 20.39 -0.76 -2.44
CA VAL A 68 19.23 -1.58 -2.05
C VAL A 68 19.69 -3.02 -1.77
N LYS A 69 19.38 -3.49 -0.58
CA LYS A 69 19.70 -4.85 -0.13
C LYS A 69 18.67 -5.87 -0.62
N LYS A 70 17.39 -5.49 -0.59
CA LYS A 70 16.28 -6.39 -0.90
C LYS A 70 15.02 -5.59 -1.25
N VAL A 71 14.24 -6.10 -2.20
CA VAL A 71 12.89 -5.59 -2.51
C VAL A 71 11.86 -6.65 -2.17
N ASN A 72 10.88 -6.29 -1.33
CA ASN A 72 9.80 -7.18 -0.89
C ASN A 72 8.52 -6.88 -1.68
N HIS A 73 8.50 -7.26 -2.94
CA HIS A 73 7.33 -7.16 -3.82
C HIS A 73 6.90 -8.55 -4.28
N PRO A 74 5.59 -8.85 -4.41
CA PRO A 74 5.12 -10.18 -4.80
C PRO A 74 5.68 -10.70 -6.14
N SER A 75 5.99 -9.81 -7.09
CA SER A 75 6.64 -10.19 -8.36
C SER A 75 8.06 -10.74 -8.18
N GLN A 76 8.70 -10.49 -7.04
CA GLN A 76 10.03 -10.99 -6.70
C GLN A 76 9.98 -12.27 -5.85
N ALA A 77 8.78 -12.79 -5.59
CA ALA A 77 8.60 -14.06 -4.89
C ALA A 77 9.11 -15.26 -5.71
N THR A 78 9.31 -16.38 -5.05
CA THR A 78 9.76 -17.64 -5.66
C THR A 78 8.80 -18.79 -5.34
N GLY A 79 8.91 -19.88 -6.09
CA GLY A 79 8.13 -21.09 -5.83
C GLY A 79 6.63 -20.84 -5.85
N LYS A 80 5.91 -21.42 -4.88
CA LYS A 80 4.45 -21.36 -4.79
C LYS A 80 3.88 -19.94 -4.70
N ALA A 81 4.58 -19.02 -4.03
CA ALA A 81 4.15 -17.63 -3.92
C ALA A 81 4.13 -16.93 -5.28
N LEU A 82 5.14 -17.15 -6.10
CA LEU A 82 5.19 -16.62 -7.47
C LEU A 82 4.09 -17.21 -8.37
N GLU A 83 3.83 -18.52 -8.26
CA GLU A 83 2.73 -19.16 -8.99
C GLU A 83 1.37 -18.52 -8.63
N LEU A 84 1.14 -18.26 -7.33
CA LEU A 84 -0.09 -17.62 -6.87
C LEU A 84 -0.18 -16.16 -7.33
N TYR A 85 0.94 -15.43 -7.30
CA TYR A 85 0.98 -14.07 -7.84
C TYR A 85 0.59 -14.06 -9.32
N ASN A 86 1.22 -14.88 -10.16
CA ASN A 86 0.91 -14.96 -11.59
C ASN A 86 -0.53 -15.41 -11.87
N LYS A 87 -1.08 -16.29 -11.03
CA LYS A 87 -2.46 -16.76 -11.15
C LYS A 87 -3.49 -15.68 -10.84
N TYR A 88 -3.29 -14.91 -9.76
CA TYR A 88 -4.28 -13.96 -9.27
C TYR A 88 -4.06 -12.53 -9.75
N TYR A 89 -2.86 -12.21 -10.23
CA TYR A 89 -2.50 -10.89 -10.76
C TYR A 89 -1.91 -11.00 -12.17
N PRO A 90 -2.69 -11.48 -13.16
CA PRO A 90 -2.18 -11.70 -14.53
C PRO A 90 -1.69 -10.41 -15.20
N ASN A 91 -2.20 -9.26 -14.78
CA ASN A 91 -1.81 -7.93 -15.29
C ASN A 91 -0.84 -7.20 -14.33
N GLY A 92 -0.21 -7.92 -13.41
CA GLY A 92 0.57 -7.32 -12.34
C GLY A 92 -0.29 -6.87 -11.15
N GLY A 93 0.34 -6.54 -10.06
CA GLY A 93 -0.34 -6.12 -8.84
C GLY A 93 0.62 -5.55 -7.81
N ALA A 94 0.06 -5.01 -6.73
CA ALA A 94 0.76 -4.43 -5.60
C ALA A 94 1.54 -3.13 -5.94
N SER A 95 0.88 -1.99 -5.77
CA SER A 95 1.55 -0.68 -5.82
C SER A 95 2.16 -0.27 -4.47
N ILE A 96 1.93 -1.05 -3.43
CA ILE A 96 2.48 -0.88 -2.09
C ILE A 96 3.42 -2.03 -1.80
N PHE A 97 4.65 -1.72 -1.43
CA PHE A 97 5.66 -2.71 -1.11
C PHE A 97 6.74 -2.12 -0.21
N THR A 98 7.67 -2.95 0.26
CA THR A 98 8.81 -2.51 1.05
C THR A 98 10.12 -2.88 0.37
N PHE A 99 11.17 -2.14 0.72
CA PHE A 99 12.54 -2.51 0.41
C PHE A 99 13.45 -2.21 1.59
N GLU A 100 14.63 -2.79 1.59
CA GLU A 100 15.64 -2.60 2.62
C GLU A 100 16.86 -1.91 2.02
N LEU A 101 17.31 -0.81 2.65
CA LEU A 101 18.54 -0.12 2.26
C LEU A 101 19.78 -0.83 2.83
N ASN A 102 20.88 -0.73 2.10
CA ASN A 102 22.23 -1.03 2.59
C ASN A 102 22.71 0.16 3.42
N GLY A 103 22.49 0.14 4.74
CA GLY A 103 22.87 1.27 5.60
C GLY A 103 22.39 1.13 7.01
N THR A 104 22.28 2.27 7.71
CA THR A 104 21.79 2.35 9.08
C THR A 104 20.33 2.81 9.13
N LYS A 105 19.72 2.71 10.31
CA LYS A 105 18.37 3.20 10.56
C LYS A 105 18.25 4.71 10.25
N GLU A 106 19.24 5.47 10.66
CA GLU A 106 19.29 6.93 10.48
C GLU A 106 19.40 7.29 9.00
N GLN A 107 20.14 6.51 8.22
CA GLN A 107 20.24 6.69 6.77
C GLN A 107 18.91 6.40 6.08
N ALA A 108 18.23 5.31 6.49
CA ALA A 108 16.90 5.00 5.95
C ALA A 108 15.86 6.08 6.28
N GLN A 109 15.90 6.62 7.50
CA GLN A 109 15.04 7.74 7.88
C GLN A 109 15.36 8.99 7.07
N LYS A 110 16.63 9.36 6.97
CA LYS A 110 17.08 10.54 6.19
C LYS A 110 16.67 10.41 4.72
N PHE A 111 16.80 9.24 4.13
CA PHE A 111 16.32 8.96 2.78
C PHE A 111 14.85 9.33 2.63
N THR A 112 13.97 8.86 3.53
CA THR A 112 12.53 9.16 3.44
C THR A 112 12.21 10.65 3.63
N GLU A 113 13.04 11.39 4.36
CA GLU A 113 12.88 12.82 4.61
C GLU A 113 13.43 13.70 3.46
N SER A 114 14.30 13.15 2.61
CA SER A 114 14.93 13.87 1.49
C SER A 114 14.13 13.86 0.20
N LEU A 115 13.11 12.98 0.09
CA LEU A 115 12.28 12.88 -1.11
C LEU A 115 11.36 14.10 -1.27
N ASN A 116 11.20 14.55 -2.50
CA ASN A 116 10.43 15.77 -2.83
C ASN A 116 9.05 15.46 -3.39
N ILE A 117 8.92 14.39 -4.18
CA ILE A 117 7.65 13.94 -4.78
C ILE A 117 6.86 13.08 -3.80
N PHE A 118 7.56 12.19 -3.12
CA PHE A 118 6.95 11.32 -2.12
C PHE A 118 6.53 12.11 -0.88
N SER A 119 5.26 11.99 -0.49
CA SER A 119 4.81 12.53 0.79
C SER A 119 5.09 11.54 1.92
N LEU A 120 5.62 12.04 3.03
CA LEU A 120 5.83 11.26 4.25
C LEU A 120 4.48 11.01 4.94
N LEU A 121 3.76 10.01 4.49
CA LEU A 121 2.39 9.70 4.90
C LEU A 121 2.10 8.21 4.70
N ALA A 122 1.34 7.63 5.62
CA ALA A 122 0.82 6.26 5.50
C ALA A 122 -0.60 6.27 4.93
N ASN A 123 -0.76 5.74 3.72
CA ASN A 123 -2.05 5.50 3.08
C ASN A 123 -1.93 4.30 2.11
N VAL A 124 -3.04 3.91 1.51
CA VAL A 124 -3.15 2.81 0.55
C VAL A 124 -3.73 3.35 -0.75
N ALA A 125 -3.00 3.16 -1.85
CA ALA A 125 -3.42 3.52 -3.21
C ALA A 125 -3.83 5.01 -3.37
N ASP A 126 -3.13 5.91 -2.70
CA ASP A 126 -3.24 7.34 -2.95
C ASP A 126 -2.72 7.63 -4.37
N VAL A 127 -3.28 8.64 -5.04
CA VAL A 127 -2.80 9.09 -6.37
C VAL A 127 -1.38 9.65 -6.30
N LYS A 128 -0.97 10.17 -5.13
CA LYS A 128 0.40 10.59 -4.86
C LYS A 128 1.27 9.41 -4.43
N SER A 129 2.52 9.47 -4.81
CA SER A 129 3.55 8.59 -4.24
C SER A 129 3.80 8.93 -2.78
N LEU A 130 3.82 7.89 -1.93
CA LEU A 130 3.98 8.01 -0.49
C LEU A 130 5.14 7.15 -0.01
N VAL A 131 5.80 7.62 1.04
CA VAL A 131 6.91 6.92 1.68
C VAL A 131 6.75 6.95 3.19
N ILE A 132 7.12 5.88 3.86
CA ILE A 132 7.34 5.87 5.31
C ILE A 132 8.55 5.02 5.66
N HIS A 133 9.17 5.34 6.79
CA HIS A 133 10.10 4.48 7.51
C HIS A 133 9.34 3.82 8.67
N PRO A 134 8.85 2.57 8.54
CA PRO A 134 7.92 1.98 9.51
C PRO A 134 8.43 1.99 10.95
N ALA A 135 9.72 1.67 11.15
CA ALA A 135 10.33 1.59 12.48
C ALA A 135 10.37 2.93 13.25
N SER A 136 10.29 4.09 12.55
CA SER A 136 10.25 5.41 13.20
C SER A 136 8.87 6.08 13.15
N THR A 137 7.91 5.50 12.42
CA THR A 137 6.58 6.09 12.20
C THR A 137 5.47 5.17 12.71
N THR A 138 4.88 4.36 11.83
CA THR A 138 3.70 3.55 12.14
C THR A 138 3.94 2.44 13.18
N HIS A 139 5.19 2.02 13.38
CA HIS A 139 5.57 0.97 14.31
C HIS A 139 6.55 1.46 15.39
N SER A 140 6.62 2.76 15.63
CA SER A 140 7.56 3.40 16.57
C SER A 140 7.39 2.96 18.04
N GLN A 141 6.25 2.36 18.38
CA GLN A 141 5.97 1.84 19.74
C GLN A 141 6.41 0.38 19.93
N MET A 142 6.81 -0.31 18.85
CA MET A 142 7.28 -1.69 18.91
C MET A 142 8.75 -1.77 19.33
N THR A 143 9.09 -2.80 20.07
CA THR A 143 10.49 -3.14 20.36
C THR A 143 11.21 -3.65 19.10
N GLU A 144 12.54 -3.69 19.12
CA GLU A 144 13.31 -4.22 17.98
C GLU A 144 12.98 -5.69 17.70
N GLU A 145 12.74 -6.50 18.74
CA GLU A 145 12.36 -7.89 18.60
C GLU A 145 10.98 -8.05 17.92
N GLU A 146 10.02 -7.23 18.32
CA GLU A 146 8.68 -7.21 17.72
C GLU A 146 8.71 -6.74 16.27
N LEU A 147 9.52 -5.72 15.94
CA LEU A 147 9.74 -5.27 14.58
C LEU A 147 10.30 -6.38 13.70
N LEU A 148 11.35 -7.06 14.15
CA LEU A 148 11.96 -8.18 13.43
C LEU A 148 10.99 -9.35 13.25
N ALA A 149 10.21 -9.67 14.28
CA ALA A 149 9.16 -10.69 14.18
C ALA A 149 8.06 -10.33 13.18
N ALA A 150 7.77 -9.03 13.00
CA ALA A 150 6.86 -8.51 11.98
C ALA A 150 7.51 -8.40 10.58
N GLY A 151 8.80 -8.76 10.43
CA GLY A 151 9.55 -8.65 9.18
C GLY A 151 10.00 -7.23 8.83
N ILE A 152 10.06 -6.34 9.82
CA ILE A 152 10.49 -4.95 9.66
C ILE A 152 11.91 -4.83 10.22
N THR A 153 12.87 -4.57 9.32
CA THR A 153 14.26 -4.29 9.72
C THR A 153 14.45 -2.79 10.00
N PRO A 154 15.54 -2.38 10.68
CA PRO A 154 15.83 -0.97 10.90
C PRO A 154 15.99 -0.13 9.63
N THR A 155 16.27 -0.77 8.50
CA THR A 155 16.44 -0.12 7.19
C THR A 155 15.28 -0.34 6.22
N THR A 156 14.16 -0.87 6.72
CA THR A 156 12.95 -1.09 5.91
C THR A 156 12.29 0.25 5.58
N VAL A 157 12.09 0.50 4.30
CA VAL A 157 11.31 1.61 3.75
C VAL A 157 10.07 1.05 3.06
N ARG A 158 8.92 1.66 3.26
CA ARG A 158 7.68 1.31 2.57
C ARG A 158 7.32 2.41 1.58
N LEU A 159 7.05 2.01 0.35
CA LEU A 159 6.54 2.86 -0.71
C LEU A 159 5.07 2.53 -1.03
N SER A 160 4.30 3.56 -1.36
CA SER A 160 3.03 3.46 -2.09
C SER A 160 3.19 4.28 -3.36
N ILE A 161 3.30 3.62 -4.49
CA ILE A 161 3.60 4.27 -5.77
C ILE A 161 2.35 4.89 -6.35
N GLY A 162 2.42 6.17 -6.68
CA GLY A 162 1.35 6.96 -7.26
C GLY A 162 1.27 6.90 -8.78
N ILE A 163 0.57 7.87 -9.36
CA ILE A 163 0.31 7.95 -10.81
C ILE A 163 1.14 9.03 -11.51
N GLU A 164 2.11 9.63 -10.84
CA GLU A 164 3.03 10.63 -11.38
C GLU A 164 3.82 10.05 -12.56
N HIS A 165 4.52 10.91 -13.30
CA HIS A 165 5.39 10.43 -14.38
C HIS A 165 6.51 9.56 -13.81
N ILE A 166 6.77 8.42 -14.44
CA ILE A 166 7.72 7.44 -13.89
C ILE A 166 9.13 7.99 -13.78
N ASP A 167 9.57 8.79 -14.74
CA ASP A 167 10.92 9.36 -14.71
C ASP A 167 11.10 10.32 -13.53
N ASP A 168 10.05 11.05 -13.14
CA ASP A 168 10.07 11.93 -11.97
C ASP A 168 10.15 11.12 -10.67
N ILE A 169 9.38 10.01 -10.58
CA ILE A 169 9.45 9.08 -9.45
C ILE A 169 10.85 8.50 -9.29
N LEU A 170 11.46 8.02 -10.40
CA LEU A 170 12.79 7.43 -10.37
C LEU A 170 13.87 8.47 -10.05
N ALA A 171 13.76 9.67 -10.59
CA ALA A 171 14.70 10.75 -10.29
C ALA A 171 14.63 11.18 -8.82
N ASP A 172 13.45 11.19 -8.22
CA ASP A 172 13.27 11.49 -6.80
C ASP A 172 13.87 10.41 -5.89
N LEU A 173 13.70 9.13 -6.26
CA LEU A 173 14.32 8.02 -5.54
C LEU A 173 15.86 8.00 -5.67
N GLU A 174 16.41 8.42 -6.80
CA GLU A 174 17.88 8.48 -7.04
C GLU A 174 18.56 9.59 -6.25
N GLN A 175 17.88 10.72 -6.07
CA GLN A 175 18.46 11.88 -5.38
C GLN A 175 18.37 11.75 -3.85
N GLY A 176 17.52 10.88 -3.31
CA GLY A 176 17.33 10.65 -1.87
C GLY A 176 18.41 9.77 -1.29
#